data_c5ea50a6a08c4a18e10cf506ce0f294b
#
_entry.id   c5ea50a6a08c4a18e10cf506ce0f294b
#
_cell.length_a   1.000
_cell.length_b   1.000
_cell.length_c   1.000
_cell.angle_alpha   90.00
_cell.angle_beta   90.00
_cell.angle_gamma   90.00
#
_symmetry.space_group_name_H-M   'P 1'
#
loop_
_entity.id
_entity.type
_entity.pdbx_description
1 polymer ?
#
loop_
_entity_poly.entity_id
_entity_poly.type
_entity_poly.pdbx_seq_one_letter_code
_entity_poly.pdbx_strand_id
1 'polypeptide(L)'
;MLGASGSGKSTFLRCLNLLETPTSGKVYVGGELIRMKKDRYGETVPEDIKQVERLRTRLGMVFQQFNLWSHMTVLENVIEAPVHVQNVPKNEAIEKAESLLHKVGIHDRKNYHPAHLSGGQQQRVAIARALAMEPDMLLFDEPTSALDPELVGEVLRVMRQLAEEGRTMIVVTHEMGFAREVSSRVVFLHEGGIEEDGPPGEVFTNPSSERFRQFFSKHVEH
;
A
#
# COMPACT_ATOMS: atom_id res chain seq x y z
N MET A 1 -10.03 0.73 2.48
CA MET A 1 -10.86 -0.46 2.12
C MET A 1 -10.92 -1.39 3.31
N LEU A 2 -12.11 -1.81 3.66
CA LEU A 2 -12.41 -2.66 4.82
C LEU A 2 -13.09 -3.96 4.35
N GLY A 3 -13.10 -5.00 5.19
CA GLY A 3 -13.79 -6.27 4.91
C GLY A 3 -13.14 -7.44 5.65
N ALA A 4 -13.86 -8.54 5.78
CA ALA A 4 -13.37 -9.76 6.40
C ALA A 4 -12.21 -10.39 5.59
N SER A 5 -11.47 -11.30 6.22
CA SER A 5 -10.46 -12.10 5.49
C SER A 5 -11.15 -12.87 4.35
N GLY A 6 -10.49 -12.95 3.20
CA GLY A 6 -11.02 -13.60 2.00
C GLY A 6 -12.05 -12.78 1.20
N SER A 7 -12.38 -11.54 1.59
CA SER A 7 -13.34 -10.71 0.84
C SER A 7 -12.81 -10.11 -0.48
N GLY A 8 -11.55 -10.38 -0.85
CA GLY A 8 -10.96 -9.94 -2.12
C GLY A 8 -10.18 -8.62 -2.08
N LYS A 9 -10.01 -7.96 -0.93
CA LYS A 9 -9.33 -6.66 -0.78
C LYS A 9 -7.92 -6.63 -1.37
N SER A 10 -7.06 -7.56 -0.92
CA SER A 10 -5.67 -7.67 -1.37
C SER A 10 -5.58 -8.04 -2.85
N THR A 11 -6.45 -8.93 -3.33
CA THR A 11 -6.54 -9.29 -4.76
C THR A 11 -6.91 -8.06 -5.60
N PHE A 12 -7.93 -7.30 -5.17
CA PHE A 12 -8.31 -6.06 -5.83
C PHE A 12 -7.14 -5.06 -5.86
N LEU A 13 -6.47 -4.85 -4.72
CA LEU A 13 -5.34 -3.93 -4.63
C LEU A 13 -4.19 -4.35 -5.57
N ARG A 14 -3.90 -5.65 -5.66
CA ARG A 14 -2.89 -6.21 -6.55
C ARG A 14 -3.28 -6.18 -8.02
N CYS A 15 -4.56 -6.14 -8.35
CA CYS A 15 -5.02 -5.91 -9.71
C CYS A 15 -4.75 -4.47 -10.19
N LEU A 16 -4.69 -3.49 -9.29
CA LEU A 16 -4.43 -2.09 -9.67
C LEU A 16 -3.00 -1.88 -10.20
N ASN A 17 -2.02 -2.61 -9.66
CA ASN A 17 -0.64 -2.58 -10.14
C ASN A 17 -0.26 -3.80 -11.00
N LEU A 18 -1.25 -4.63 -11.37
CA LEU A 18 -1.09 -5.85 -12.15
C LEU A 18 -0.10 -6.87 -11.57
N LEU A 19 0.05 -6.93 -10.25
CA LEU A 19 0.64 -8.10 -9.57
C LEU A 19 -0.27 -9.32 -9.69
N GLU A 20 -1.60 -9.06 -9.75
CA GLU A 20 -2.63 -10.03 -10.11
C GLU A 20 -3.33 -9.55 -11.39
N THR A 21 -3.61 -10.46 -12.31
CA THR A 21 -4.31 -10.12 -13.55
C THR A 21 -5.81 -10.25 -13.34
N PRO A 22 -6.60 -9.19 -13.57
CA PRO A 22 -8.06 -9.29 -13.44
C PRO A 22 -8.63 -10.23 -14.51
N THR A 23 -9.56 -11.10 -14.11
CA THR A 23 -10.25 -12.02 -15.02
C THR A 23 -11.09 -11.28 -16.06
N SER A 24 -11.68 -10.15 -15.66
CA SER A 24 -12.50 -9.28 -16.50
C SER A 24 -12.47 -7.84 -15.99
N GLY A 25 -13.02 -6.92 -16.77
CA GLY A 25 -13.04 -5.50 -16.44
C GLY A 25 -11.89 -4.73 -17.08
N LYS A 26 -11.73 -3.47 -16.65
CA LYS A 26 -10.73 -2.54 -17.19
C LYS A 26 -10.01 -1.87 -16.03
N VAL A 27 -8.68 -1.78 -16.09
CA VAL A 27 -7.86 -1.06 -15.12
C VAL A 27 -7.34 0.21 -15.77
N TYR A 28 -7.55 1.34 -15.09
CA TYR A 28 -7.04 2.64 -15.47
C TYR A 28 -6.11 3.16 -14.38
N VAL A 29 -4.93 3.63 -14.75
CA VAL A 29 -3.98 4.26 -13.84
C VAL A 29 -3.68 5.67 -14.36
N GLY A 30 -4.02 6.69 -13.58
CA GLY A 30 -3.90 8.08 -14.00
C GLY A 30 -4.65 8.42 -15.30
N GLY A 31 -5.82 7.81 -15.51
CA GLY A 31 -6.63 7.96 -16.73
C GLY A 31 -6.17 7.11 -17.93
N GLU A 32 -5.04 6.43 -17.83
CA GLU A 32 -4.52 5.57 -18.89
C GLU A 32 -5.04 4.14 -18.76
N LEU A 33 -5.71 3.63 -19.78
CA LEU A 33 -6.22 2.25 -19.83
C LEU A 33 -5.07 1.27 -20.04
N ILE A 34 -4.96 0.29 -19.17
CA ILE A 34 -4.08 -0.87 -19.38
C ILE A 34 -4.79 -1.84 -20.32
N ARG A 35 -4.23 -2.00 -21.51
CA ARG A 35 -4.79 -2.91 -22.51
C ARG A 35 -4.44 -4.34 -22.20
N MET A 36 -5.44 -5.21 -22.26
CA MET A 36 -5.31 -6.65 -22.01
C MET A 36 -5.63 -7.43 -23.27
N LYS A 37 -4.95 -8.56 -23.46
CA LYS A 37 -5.20 -9.53 -24.53
C LYS A 37 -5.25 -10.95 -23.98
N LYS A 38 -5.74 -11.87 -24.79
CA LYS A 38 -5.60 -13.32 -24.52
C LYS A 38 -4.28 -13.82 -25.09
N ASP A 39 -3.55 -14.58 -24.29
CA ASP A 39 -2.37 -15.30 -24.75
C ASP A 39 -2.77 -16.60 -25.48
N ARG A 40 -1.76 -17.39 -25.89
CA ARG A 40 -1.97 -18.67 -26.59
C ARG A 40 -2.66 -19.74 -25.75
N TYR A 41 -2.72 -19.57 -24.43
CA TYR A 41 -3.37 -20.49 -23.49
C TYR A 41 -4.75 -19.97 -23.06
N GLY A 42 -5.21 -18.82 -23.57
CA GLY A 42 -6.46 -18.19 -23.22
C GLY A 42 -6.41 -17.35 -21.95
N GLU A 43 -5.22 -17.21 -21.33
CA GLU A 43 -5.01 -16.39 -20.14
C GLU A 43 -5.04 -14.89 -20.48
N THR A 44 -5.59 -14.09 -19.60
CA THR A 44 -5.60 -12.62 -19.76
C THR A 44 -4.24 -12.07 -19.34
N VAL A 45 -3.55 -11.40 -20.26
CA VAL A 45 -2.23 -10.79 -20.02
C VAL A 45 -2.20 -9.36 -20.55
N PRO A 46 -1.31 -8.49 -20.04
CA PRO A 46 -1.11 -7.17 -20.61
C PRO A 46 -0.68 -7.26 -22.08
N GLU A 47 -1.22 -6.38 -22.91
CA GLU A 47 -0.83 -6.27 -24.33
C GLU A 47 0.59 -5.72 -24.47
N ASP A 48 0.93 -4.72 -23.64
CA ASP A 48 2.23 -4.07 -23.59
C ASP A 48 2.82 -4.10 -22.16
N ILE A 49 3.86 -4.92 -21.99
CA ILE A 49 4.54 -5.05 -20.70
C ILE A 49 5.29 -3.76 -20.30
N LYS A 50 5.81 -3.00 -21.28
CA LYS A 50 6.51 -1.73 -21.02
C LYS A 50 5.54 -0.66 -20.48
N GLN A 51 4.29 -0.68 -20.94
CA GLN A 51 3.24 0.16 -20.36
C GLN A 51 3.06 -0.18 -18.88
N VAL A 52 2.97 -1.47 -18.54
CA VAL A 52 2.80 -1.91 -17.15
C VAL A 52 4.01 -1.52 -16.29
N GLU A 53 5.22 -1.76 -16.76
CA GLU A 53 6.45 -1.38 -16.05
C GLU A 53 6.48 0.12 -15.76
N ARG A 54 6.19 0.96 -16.75
CA ARG A 54 6.10 2.41 -16.59
C ARG A 54 4.99 2.83 -15.61
N LEU A 55 3.82 2.22 -15.67
CA LEU A 55 2.72 2.55 -14.76
C LEU A 55 3.02 2.09 -13.32
N ARG A 56 3.72 0.96 -13.14
CA ARG A 56 4.17 0.50 -11.82
C ARG A 56 5.13 1.47 -11.13
N THR A 57 5.96 2.22 -11.85
CA THR A 57 6.82 3.24 -11.22
C THR A 57 6.02 4.39 -10.60
N ARG A 58 4.77 4.59 -11.04
CA ARG A 58 3.84 5.60 -10.52
C ARG A 58 3.02 5.09 -9.32
N LEU A 59 3.11 3.81 -8.98
CA LEU A 59 2.35 3.16 -7.92
C LEU A 59 3.31 2.57 -6.88
N GLY A 60 3.39 3.18 -5.71
CA GLY A 60 4.14 2.64 -4.59
C GLY A 60 3.33 1.55 -3.88
N MET A 61 3.88 0.34 -3.71
CA MET A 61 3.21 -0.75 -3.00
C MET A 61 3.91 -1.05 -1.68
N VAL A 62 3.14 -1.08 -0.60
CA VAL A 62 3.56 -1.48 0.74
C VAL A 62 2.76 -2.71 1.14
N PHE A 63 3.44 -3.81 1.42
CA PHE A 63 2.84 -5.11 1.70
C PHE A 63 2.71 -5.36 3.20
N GLN A 64 1.86 -6.31 3.56
CA GLN A 64 1.73 -6.84 4.92
C GLN A 64 3.04 -7.44 5.43
N GLN A 65 3.71 -8.25 4.59
CA GLN A 65 5.09 -8.67 4.80
C GLN A 65 6.01 -7.61 4.20
N PHE A 66 6.92 -7.08 4.95
CA PHE A 66 7.74 -5.90 4.61
C PHE A 66 8.49 -6.03 3.27
N ASN A 67 8.80 -7.27 2.84
CA ASN A 67 9.46 -7.63 1.58
C ASN A 67 10.78 -6.84 1.36
N LEU A 68 11.54 -6.62 2.44
CA LEU A 68 12.87 -6.02 2.35
C LEU A 68 13.87 -7.06 1.85
N TRP A 69 14.82 -6.62 1.05
CA TRP A 69 15.96 -7.45 0.65
C TRP A 69 16.88 -7.67 1.85
N SER A 70 16.95 -8.89 2.37
CA SER A 70 17.64 -9.24 3.60
C SER A 70 19.16 -9.08 3.53
N HIS A 71 19.73 -9.15 2.33
CA HIS A 71 21.16 -8.99 2.05
C HIS A 71 21.60 -7.54 1.86
N MET A 72 20.66 -6.60 1.85
CA MET A 72 20.88 -5.16 1.71
C MET A 72 20.65 -4.45 3.04
N THR A 73 21.36 -3.36 3.26
CA THR A 73 21.10 -2.43 4.36
C THR A 73 19.78 -1.69 4.15
N VAL A 74 19.32 -0.97 5.17
CA VAL A 74 18.16 -0.08 5.09
C VAL A 74 18.33 0.95 3.96
N LEU A 75 19.46 1.62 3.90
CA LEU A 75 19.72 2.61 2.86
C LEU A 75 19.72 2.00 1.47
N GLU A 76 20.39 0.86 1.28
CA GLU A 76 20.43 0.14 0.00
C GLU A 76 19.03 -0.30 -0.43
N ASN A 77 18.19 -0.80 0.48
CA ASN A 77 16.78 -1.11 0.18
C ASN A 77 15.99 0.09 -0.36
N VAL A 78 16.27 1.29 0.12
CA VAL A 78 15.53 2.50 -0.30
C VAL A 78 16.04 3.04 -1.63
N ILE A 79 17.34 2.99 -1.91
CA ILE A 79 17.92 3.57 -3.13
C ILE A 79 17.90 2.62 -4.33
N GLU A 80 17.69 1.33 -4.16
CA GLU A 80 17.82 0.31 -5.20
C GLU A 80 16.96 0.64 -6.43
N ALA A 81 15.67 0.86 -6.23
CA ALA A 81 14.77 1.13 -7.34
C ALA A 81 15.01 2.52 -8.00
N PRO A 82 15.19 3.63 -7.27
CA PRO A 82 15.58 4.90 -7.88
C PRO A 82 16.82 4.81 -8.76
N VAL A 83 17.86 4.11 -8.30
CA VAL A 83 19.12 3.99 -9.06
C VAL A 83 18.95 3.09 -10.29
N HIS A 84 18.35 1.92 -10.14
CA HIS A 84 18.34 0.90 -11.20
C HIS A 84 17.13 0.94 -12.12
N VAL A 85 16.02 1.53 -11.69
CA VAL A 85 14.78 1.65 -12.50
C VAL A 85 14.62 3.04 -13.08
N GLN A 86 14.86 4.09 -12.27
CA GLN A 86 14.71 5.48 -12.71
C GLN A 86 16.03 6.09 -13.21
N ASN A 87 17.18 5.39 -13.07
CA ASN A 87 18.52 5.85 -13.42
C ASN A 87 18.93 7.15 -12.69
N VAL A 88 18.43 7.34 -11.46
CA VAL A 88 18.83 8.49 -10.61
C VAL A 88 20.30 8.31 -10.21
N PRO A 89 21.13 9.37 -10.27
CA PRO A 89 22.50 9.31 -9.79
C PRO A 89 22.56 8.84 -8.33
N LYS A 90 23.47 7.92 -8.01
CA LYS A 90 23.53 7.27 -6.69
C LYS A 90 23.62 8.28 -5.54
N ASN A 91 24.38 9.35 -5.67
CA ASN A 91 24.53 10.38 -4.63
C ASN A 91 23.20 11.10 -4.37
N GLU A 92 22.46 11.45 -5.42
CA GLU A 92 21.14 12.07 -5.32
C GLU A 92 20.12 11.11 -4.68
N ALA A 93 20.15 9.83 -5.08
CA ALA A 93 19.31 8.79 -4.48
C ALA A 93 19.60 8.62 -2.98
N ILE A 94 20.87 8.69 -2.55
CA ILE A 94 21.26 8.63 -1.14
C ILE A 94 20.72 9.83 -0.36
N GLU A 95 20.91 11.06 -0.83
CA GLU A 95 20.43 12.26 -0.15
C GLU A 95 18.92 12.23 0.05
N LYS A 96 18.19 11.83 -0.99
CA LYS A 96 16.73 11.66 -0.94
C LYS A 96 16.31 10.54 0.02
N ALA A 97 17.00 9.40 -0.03
CA ALA A 97 16.71 8.28 0.86
C ALA A 97 16.95 8.66 2.33
N GLU A 98 18.02 9.37 2.65
CA GLU A 98 18.28 9.85 4.01
C GLU A 98 17.17 10.79 4.50
N SER A 99 16.69 11.69 3.67
CA SER A 99 15.55 12.56 3.98
C SER A 99 14.28 11.73 4.26
N LEU A 100 14.00 10.73 3.44
CA LEU A 100 12.86 9.84 3.63
C LEU A 100 12.99 8.99 4.91
N LEU A 101 14.19 8.48 5.21
CA LEU A 101 14.46 7.74 6.43
C LEU A 101 14.30 8.62 7.69
N HIS A 102 14.66 9.90 7.62
CA HIS A 102 14.35 10.87 8.66
C HIS A 102 12.84 11.05 8.82
N LYS A 103 12.13 11.22 7.71
CA LYS A 103 10.68 11.38 7.69
C LYS A 103 9.95 10.22 8.37
N VAL A 104 10.35 8.99 8.10
CA VAL A 104 9.73 7.81 8.73
C VAL A 104 10.36 7.46 10.10
N GLY A 105 11.33 8.24 10.60
CA GLY A 105 11.93 8.10 11.91
C GLY A 105 12.81 6.85 12.08
N ILE A 106 13.63 6.49 11.06
CA ILE A 106 14.52 5.31 11.09
C ILE A 106 15.94 5.61 10.54
N HIS A 107 16.30 6.89 10.39
CA HIS A 107 17.58 7.29 9.81
C HIS A 107 18.80 6.76 10.58
N ASP A 108 18.73 6.67 11.91
CA ASP A 108 19.78 6.12 12.77
C ASP A 108 20.10 4.64 12.47
N ARG A 109 19.22 3.95 11.77
CA ARG A 109 19.34 2.55 11.37
C ARG A 109 19.71 2.36 9.89
N LYS A 110 20.08 3.39 9.15
CA LYS A 110 20.30 3.33 7.69
C LYS A 110 21.34 2.29 7.25
N ASN A 111 22.31 1.96 8.10
CA ASN A 111 23.36 0.98 7.82
C ASN A 111 23.04 -0.42 8.40
N TYR A 112 21.89 -0.62 9.02
CA TYR A 112 21.48 -1.92 9.55
C TYR A 112 20.85 -2.77 8.46
N HIS A 113 20.95 -4.09 8.62
CA HIS A 113 20.21 -5.04 7.80
C HIS A 113 18.82 -5.32 8.39
N PRO A 114 17.82 -5.71 7.57
CA PRO A 114 16.45 -5.97 8.03
C PRO A 114 16.35 -6.91 9.22
N ALA A 115 17.20 -7.92 9.32
CA ALA A 115 17.23 -8.87 10.42
C ALA A 115 17.51 -8.25 11.81
N HIS A 116 18.04 -7.04 11.86
CA HIS A 116 18.34 -6.30 13.10
C HIS A 116 17.28 -5.21 13.42
N LEU A 117 16.13 -5.26 12.75
CA LEU A 117 15.04 -4.29 12.91
C LEU A 117 13.79 -4.96 13.48
N SER A 118 13.04 -4.23 14.32
CA SER A 118 11.69 -4.66 14.69
C SER A 118 10.74 -4.65 13.50
N GLY A 119 9.60 -5.33 13.58
CA GLY A 119 8.59 -5.34 12.53
C GLY A 119 8.12 -3.92 12.14
N GLY A 120 7.84 -3.06 13.12
CA GLY A 120 7.45 -1.67 12.88
C GLY A 120 8.57 -0.85 12.20
N GLN A 121 9.84 -1.11 12.55
CA GLN A 121 10.98 -0.52 11.88
C GLN A 121 11.09 -0.98 10.43
N GLN A 122 10.96 -2.28 10.16
CA GLN A 122 10.97 -2.83 8.81
C GLN A 122 9.84 -2.26 7.95
N GLN A 123 8.64 -2.10 8.51
CA GLN A 123 7.51 -1.51 7.79
C GLN A 123 7.76 -0.04 7.45
N ARG A 124 8.35 0.74 8.36
CA ARG A 124 8.72 2.13 8.07
C ARG A 124 9.79 2.23 6.96
N VAL A 125 10.73 1.29 6.90
CA VAL A 125 11.67 1.18 5.78
C VAL A 125 10.94 0.84 4.47
N ALA A 126 9.98 -0.09 4.49
CA ALA A 126 9.17 -0.42 3.31
C ALA A 126 8.36 0.79 2.80
N ILE A 127 7.84 1.62 3.70
CA ILE A 127 7.19 2.89 3.34
C ILE A 127 8.19 3.85 2.71
N ALA A 128 9.38 4.05 3.30
CA ALA A 128 10.42 4.91 2.75
C ALA A 128 10.86 4.44 1.36
N ARG A 129 11.02 3.13 1.15
CA ARG A 129 11.33 2.52 -0.15
C ARG A 129 10.25 2.83 -1.20
N ALA A 130 8.98 2.70 -0.84
CA ALA A 130 7.88 3.03 -1.74
C ALA A 130 7.85 4.52 -2.10
N LEU A 131 8.12 5.40 -1.12
CA LEU A 131 8.18 6.85 -1.33
C LEU A 131 9.37 7.29 -2.19
N ALA A 132 10.49 6.56 -2.18
CA ALA A 132 11.70 6.91 -2.90
C ALA A 132 11.51 6.96 -4.42
N MET A 133 10.53 6.22 -4.94
CA MET A 133 10.13 6.24 -6.35
C MET A 133 9.27 7.43 -6.75
N GLU A 134 8.90 8.32 -5.80
CA GLU A 134 7.97 9.46 -5.99
C GLU A 134 6.64 9.06 -6.67
N PRO A 135 5.94 8.06 -6.14
CA PRO A 135 4.75 7.56 -6.78
C PRO A 135 3.60 8.59 -6.72
N ASP A 136 2.72 8.54 -7.74
CA ASP A 136 1.48 9.33 -7.75
C ASP A 136 0.47 8.82 -6.72
N MET A 137 0.53 7.51 -6.40
CA MET A 137 -0.36 6.84 -5.46
C MET A 137 0.39 5.77 -4.67
N LEU A 138 0.04 5.64 -3.40
CA LEU A 138 0.52 4.57 -2.52
C LEU A 138 -0.59 3.54 -2.28
N LEU A 139 -0.25 2.28 -2.42
CA LEU A 139 -1.11 1.14 -2.17
C LEU A 139 -0.61 0.40 -0.92
N PHE A 140 -1.44 0.30 0.11
CA PHE A 140 -1.12 -0.36 1.37
C PHE A 140 -1.96 -1.63 1.52
N ASP A 141 -1.33 -2.79 1.54
CA ASP A 141 -1.97 -4.09 1.73
C ASP A 141 -1.77 -4.54 3.18
N GLU A 142 -2.70 -4.20 4.07
CA GLU A 142 -2.70 -4.54 5.50
C GLU A 142 -1.37 -4.22 6.22
N PRO A 143 -0.89 -2.97 6.19
CA PRO A 143 0.49 -2.61 6.59
C PRO A 143 0.81 -2.83 8.07
N THR A 144 -0.19 -3.09 8.92
CA THR A 144 -0.03 -3.28 10.37
C THR A 144 -0.32 -4.71 10.82
N SER A 145 -0.92 -5.56 9.97
CA SER A 145 -1.42 -6.89 10.38
C SER A 145 -0.32 -7.90 10.79
N ALA A 146 0.93 -7.66 10.39
CA ALA A 146 2.08 -8.49 10.78
C ALA A 146 2.88 -7.91 11.96
N LEU A 147 2.35 -6.89 12.64
CA LEU A 147 3.05 -6.18 13.73
C LEU A 147 2.46 -6.54 15.08
N ASP A 148 3.33 -6.51 16.11
CA ASP A 148 2.89 -6.50 17.49
C ASP A 148 2.07 -5.23 17.77
N PRO A 149 1.00 -5.30 18.61
CA PRO A 149 0.10 -4.17 18.84
C PRO A 149 0.80 -2.88 19.28
N GLU A 150 1.87 -2.98 20.06
CA GLU A 150 2.67 -1.84 20.53
C GLU A 150 3.41 -1.10 19.40
N LEU A 151 3.68 -1.78 18.27
CA LEU A 151 4.39 -1.21 17.12
C LEU A 151 3.46 -0.60 16.08
N VAL A 152 2.16 -0.92 16.11
CA VAL A 152 1.15 -0.43 15.16
C VAL A 152 1.09 1.10 15.14
N GLY A 153 1.10 1.72 16.31
CA GLY A 153 0.97 3.18 16.46
C GLY A 153 2.05 3.97 15.73
N GLU A 154 3.29 3.45 15.65
CA GLU A 154 4.39 4.12 14.95
C GLU A 154 4.18 4.14 13.43
N VAL A 155 3.70 3.04 12.87
CA VAL A 155 3.42 2.92 11.42
C VAL A 155 2.21 3.79 11.05
N LEU A 156 1.13 3.73 11.83
CA LEU A 156 -0.05 4.56 11.61
C LEU A 156 0.26 6.06 11.68
N ARG A 157 1.19 6.49 12.56
CA ARG A 157 1.63 7.88 12.64
C ARG A 157 2.27 8.34 11.31
N VAL A 158 3.15 7.52 10.74
CA VAL A 158 3.75 7.82 9.43
C VAL A 158 2.68 7.92 8.35
N MET A 159 1.71 7.00 8.34
CA MET A 159 0.63 7.01 7.35
C MET A 159 -0.30 8.23 7.51
N ARG A 160 -0.60 8.67 8.75
CA ARG A 160 -1.33 9.93 8.99
C ARG A 160 -0.59 11.13 8.41
N GLN A 161 0.70 11.24 8.67
CA GLN A 161 1.53 12.30 8.11
C GLN A 161 1.47 12.34 6.58
N LEU A 162 1.51 11.18 5.91
CA LEU A 162 1.38 11.11 4.45
C LEU A 162 -0.01 11.55 3.97
N ALA A 163 -1.08 11.25 4.73
CA ALA A 163 -2.42 11.73 4.42
C ALA A 163 -2.54 13.25 4.58
N GLU A 164 -1.99 13.82 5.64
CA GLU A 164 -1.93 15.27 5.89
C GLU A 164 -1.14 16.02 4.81
N GLU A 165 -0.13 15.40 4.24
CA GLU A 165 0.62 15.92 3.08
C GLU A 165 -0.16 15.84 1.77
N GLY A 166 -1.39 15.32 1.77
CA GLY A 166 -2.24 15.18 0.59
C GLY A 166 -1.82 14.05 -0.35
N ARG A 167 -1.07 13.05 0.12
CA ARG A 167 -0.71 11.88 -0.69
C ARG A 167 -1.95 11.05 -1.02
N THR A 168 -2.10 10.70 -2.29
CA THR A 168 -3.17 9.77 -2.70
C THR A 168 -2.81 8.37 -2.24
N MET A 169 -3.71 7.75 -1.47
CA MET A 169 -3.48 6.42 -0.89
C MET A 169 -4.73 5.53 -1.02
N ILE A 170 -4.53 4.26 -1.33
CA ILE A 170 -5.53 3.21 -1.12
C ILE A 170 -4.99 2.28 -0.04
N VAL A 171 -5.72 2.18 1.06
CA VAL A 171 -5.29 1.42 2.25
C VAL A 171 -6.29 0.30 2.52
N VAL A 172 -5.82 -0.94 2.47
CA VAL A 172 -6.52 -2.09 3.03
C VAL A 172 -6.09 -2.21 4.48
N THR A 173 -7.04 -2.14 5.43
CA THR A 173 -6.72 -2.14 6.86
C THR A 173 -7.85 -2.70 7.70
N HIS A 174 -7.50 -3.17 8.90
CA HIS A 174 -8.43 -3.49 9.99
C HIS A 174 -8.45 -2.41 11.08
N GLU A 175 -7.64 -1.36 10.94
CA GLU A 175 -7.55 -0.24 11.89
C GLU A 175 -8.72 0.74 11.69
N MET A 176 -9.86 0.48 12.35
CA MET A 176 -11.09 1.26 12.16
C MET A 176 -10.94 2.72 12.57
N GLY A 177 -10.23 2.97 13.68
CA GLY A 177 -9.93 4.33 14.15
C GLY A 177 -9.15 5.13 13.11
N PHE A 178 -8.09 4.54 12.57
CA PHE A 178 -7.30 5.13 11.50
C PHE A 178 -8.14 5.39 10.25
N ALA A 179 -8.90 4.40 9.77
CA ALA A 179 -9.75 4.55 8.59
C ALA A 179 -10.77 5.68 8.76
N ARG A 180 -11.39 5.80 9.93
CA ARG A 180 -12.37 6.86 10.25
C ARG A 180 -11.73 8.25 10.24
N GLU A 181 -10.50 8.36 10.76
CA GLU A 181 -9.78 9.62 10.93
C GLU A 181 -9.24 10.19 9.63
N VAL A 182 -8.61 9.33 8.79
CA VAL A 182 -7.82 9.81 7.65
C VAL A 182 -8.46 9.62 6.28
N SER A 183 -9.45 8.75 6.15
CA SER A 183 -10.00 8.47 4.82
C SER A 183 -10.97 9.54 4.35
N SER A 184 -10.93 9.85 3.06
CA SER A 184 -11.96 10.65 2.38
C SER A 184 -13.12 9.78 1.85
N ARG A 185 -12.87 8.48 1.69
CA ARG A 185 -13.84 7.49 1.22
C ARG A 185 -13.56 6.13 1.83
N VAL A 186 -14.60 5.46 2.27
CA VAL A 186 -14.56 4.09 2.82
C VAL A 186 -15.30 3.17 1.88
N VAL A 187 -14.67 2.06 1.54
CA VAL A 187 -15.27 0.97 0.74
C VAL A 187 -15.20 -0.30 1.58
N PHE A 188 -16.32 -0.96 1.80
CA PHE A 188 -16.39 -2.25 2.47
C PHE A 188 -16.71 -3.35 1.49
N LEU A 189 -15.82 -4.36 1.44
CA LEU A 189 -15.97 -5.55 0.60
C LEU A 189 -16.45 -6.74 1.42
N HIS A 190 -17.40 -7.47 0.83
CA HIS A 190 -17.87 -8.75 1.32
C HIS A 190 -18.07 -9.70 0.15
N GLU A 191 -17.48 -10.92 0.22
CA GLU A 191 -17.59 -11.97 -0.83
C GLU A 191 -17.30 -11.46 -2.26
N GLY A 192 -16.32 -10.57 -2.41
CA GLY A 192 -15.91 -10.01 -3.69
C GLY A 192 -16.79 -8.85 -4.20
N GLY A 193 -17.87 -8.51 -3.50
CA GLY A 193 -18.76 -7.38 -3.82
C GLY A 193 -18.52 -6.16 -2.91
N ILE A 194 -18.88 -4.98 -3.43
CA ILE A 194 -18.93 -3.75 -2.62
C ILE A 194 -20.29 -3.71 -1.93
N GLU A 195 -20.28 -3.75 -0.60
CA GLU A 195 -21.46 -3.71 0.26
C GLU A 195 -21.73 -2.31 0.82
N GLU A 196 -20.67 -1.53 1.03
CA GLU A 196 -20.77 -0.16 1.53
C GLU A 196 -19.74 0.71 0.82
N ASP A 197 -20.12 1.93 0.45
CA ASP A 197 -19.23 2.86 -0.23
C ASP A 197 -19.68 4.31 0.02
N GLY A 198 -18.85 5.08 0.71
CA GLY A 198 -19.20 6.47 1.02
C GLY A 198 -18.17 7.21 1.86
N PRO A 199 -18.45 8.44 2.25
CA PRO A 199 -17.61 9.19 3.18
C PRO A 199 -17.61 8.54 4.58
N PRO A 200 -16.48 8.61 5.33
CA PRO A 200 -16.36 7.94 6.63
C PRO A 200 -17.45 8.37 7.63
N GLY A 201 -17.84 9.65 7.62
CA GLY A 201 -18.89 10.16 8.51
C GLY A 201 -20.24 9.47 8.33
N GLU A 202 -20.58 9.03 7.12
CA GLU A 202 -21.80 8.29 6.83
C GLU A 202 -21.63 6.79 7.12
N VAL A 203 -20.59 6.19 6.53
CA VAL A 203 -20.34 4.75 6.61
C VAL A 203 -20.16 4.25 8.06
N PHE A 204 -19.48 5.01 8.91
CA PHE A 204 -19.25 4.62 10.31
C PHE A 204 -20.39 5.02 11.26
N THR A 205 -21.28 5.95 10.87
CA THR A 205 -22.33 6.45 11.77
C THR A 205 -23.70 5.85 11.45
N ASN A 206 -24.03 5.72 10.16
CA ASN A 206 -25.31 5.20 9.69
C ASN A 206 -25.14 4.30 8.45
N PRO A 207 -24.43 3.17 8.58
CA PRO A 207 -24.19 2.27 7.47
C PRO A 207 -25.50 1.67 6.95
N SER A 208 -25.64 1.56 5.62
CA SER A 208 -26.75 0.91 4.97
C SER A 208 -26.66 -0.61 5.04
N SER A 209 -25.44 -1.15 4.98
CA SER A 209 -25.18 -2.59 5.01
C SER A 209 -25.28 -3.18 6.41
N GLU A 210 -26.17 -4.20 6.58
CA GLU A 210 -26.25 -5.03 7.79
C GLU A 210 -24.93 -5.78 8.05
N ARG A 211 -24.25 -6.21 6.97
CA ARG A 211 -22.95 -6.91 7.04
C ARG A 211 -21.87 -6.00 7.59
N PHE A 212 -21.85 -4.73 7.17
CA PHE A 212 -20.90 -3.78 7.71
C PHE A 212 -21.16 -3.51 9.20
N ARG A 213 -22.42 -3.37 9.63
CA ARG A 213 -22.79 -3.20 11.06
C ARG A 213 -22.25 -4.35 11.91
N GLN A 214 -22.46 -5.61 11.46
CA GLN A 214 -21.96 -6.80 12.15
C GLN A 214 -20.42 -6.88 12.16
N PHE A 215 -19.76 -6.46 11.08
CA PHE A 215 -18.31 -6.42 10.98
C PHE A 215 -17.73 -5.33 11.91
N PHE A 216 -18.33 -4.15 11.90
CA PHE A 216 -17.87 -3.01 12.68
C PHE A 216 -18.02 -3.24 14.19
N SER A 217 -19.15 -3.77 14.66
CA SER A 217 -19.37 -4.05 16.09
C SER A 217 -18.30 -4.99 16.66
N LYS A 218 -17.88 -6.02 15.94
CA LYS A 218 -16.81 -6.95 16.35
C LYS A 218 -15.43 -6.31 16.49
N HIS A 219 -15.18 -5.17 15.84
CA HIS A 219 -13.86 -4.52 15.81
C HIS A 219 -13.80 -3.25 16.69
N VAL A 220 -14.92 -2.82 17.26
CA VAL A 220 -14.99 -1.67 18.17
C VAL A 220 -15.00 -2.11 19.65
N GLU A 221 -15.33 -3.37 19.93
CA GLU A 221 -15.36 -3.93 21.28
C GLU A 221 -13.98 -4.38 21.81
N HIS A 222 -12.92 -4.09 21.08
CA HIS A 222 -11.52 -4.33 21.44
C HIS A 222 -10.71 -3.05 21.31
#